data_a135be178a9d800f63a9edfe45cafe4e
#
_entry.id   a135be178a9d800f63a9edfe45cafe4e
#
_cell.length_a   1.000
_cell.length_b   1.000
_cell.length_c   1.000
_cell.angle_alpha   90.00
_cell.angle_beta   90.00
_cell.angle_gamma   90.00
#
_symmetry.space_group_name_H-M   'P 1'
#
loop_
_entity.id
_entity.type
_entity.pdbx_description
1 polymer ?
#
loop_
_entity_poly.entity_id
_entity_poly.type
_entity_poly.pdbx_seq_one_letter_code
_entity_poly.pdbx_strand_id
1 'polypeptide(L)'
;TNLLYTLGLYIHNFIFWTTDLKMTVAHTFVYAPAYDMATCLAMFTNLSSTIIFISRVEMHFHERYKAYSEAVIGGRWEDINNAKNRMFRQLASELMNLVRIQFIVSVVLYLLCVIFLPGMGFSGLVMQIYPCLAAGYFILFLLYAELIFLYYFNDMTGALLTAVCFCLGTFFGTLFSKQLPDIWYGAGLVMGSFFGFTVGYFRLRWVERHMDVHIFCQGELFKIKRGRKPSAKSYDRKEGIKA
;
A
#
# COMPACT_ATOMS: atom_id res chain seq x y z
N THR A 1 -6.51 -8.48 2.25
CA THR A 1 -5.43 -7.52 2.00
C THR A 1 -4.83 -7.02 3.31
N ASN A 2 -5.64 -6.48 4.26
CA ASN A 2 -5.14 -5.92 5.53
C ASN A 2 -4.33 -6.91 6.37
N LEU A 3 -4.75 -8.16 6.45
CA LEU A 3 -4.00 -9.20 7.17
C LEU A 3 -2.60 -9.39 6.56
N LEU A 4 -2.49 -9.46 5.23
CA LEU A 4 -1.20 -9.61 4.55
C LEU A 4 -0.31 -8.38 4.70
N TYR A 5 -0.91 -7.18 4.67
CA TYR A 5 -0.18 -5.94 4.94
C TYR A 5 0.37 -5.91 6.37
N THR A 6 -0.47 -6.24 7.36
CA THR A 6 -0.04 -6.30 8.77
C THR A 6 0.99 -7.40 9.00
N LEU A 7 0.83 -8.57 8.38
CA LEU A 7 1.81 -9.64 8.45
C LEU A 7 3.16 -9.18 7.85
N GLY A 8 3.14 -8.56 6.67
CA GLY A 8 4.35 -8.01 6.04
C GLY A 8 5.03 -6.94 6.89
N LEU A 9 4.23 -6.14 7.63
CA LEU A 9 4.73 -5.10 8.52
C LEU A 9 5.54 -5.65 9.70
N TYR A 10 5.18 -6.82 10.25
CA TYR A 10 5.81 -7.39 11.44
C TYR A 10 6.66 -8.63 11.17
N ILE A 11 6.59 -9.23 9.99
CA ILE A 11 7.27 -10.50 9.70
C ILE A 11 8.78 -10.41 9.86
N HIS A 12 9.36 -9.24 9.59
CA HIS A 12 10.79 -9.01 9.78
C HIS A 12 11.18 -9.08 11.28
N ASN A 13 10.36 -8.58 12.21
CA ASN A 13 10.60 -8.73 13.65
C ASN A 13 10.58 -10.20 14.06
N PHE A 14 9.59 -10.97 13.61
CA PHE A 14 9.49 -12.40 13.90
C PHE A 14 10.71 -13.19 13.42
N ILE A 15 11.26 -12.83 12.25
CA ILE A 15 12.48 -13.46 11.72
C ILE A 15 13.68 -13.12 12.62
N PHE A 16 13.83 -11.86 13.05
CA PHE A 16 14.94 -11.46 13.92
C PHE A 16 14.83 -12.04 15.34
N TRP A 17 13.64 -12.40 15.83
CA TRP A 17 13.48 -13.16 17.06
C TRP A 17 14.03 -14.59 16.98
N THR A 18 14.36 -15.09 15.81
CA THR A 18 15.01 -16.40 15.62
C THR A 18 16.54 -16.31 15.47
N THR A 19 17.12 -15.10 15.49
CA THR A 19 18.54 -14.85 15.33
C THR A 19 19.26 -14.80 16.69
N ASP A 20 20.58 -14.61 16.67
CA ASP A 20 21.43 -14.47 17.88
C ASP A 20 21.14 -13.19 18.68
N LEU A 21 20.42 -12.22 18.09
CA LEU A 21 19.97 -11.00 18.77
C LEU A 21 18.82 -11.23 19.76
N LYS A 22 18.26 -12.44 19.79
CA LYS A 22 17.14 -12.78 20.65
C LYS A 22 17.52 -12.75 22.14
N MET A 23 16.61 -12.23 22.94
CA MET A 23 16.60 -12.39 24.39
C MET A 23 15.32 -13.12 24.81
N THR A 24 15.44 -14.02 25.79
CA THR A 24 14.32 -14.75 26.34
C THR A 24 14.08 -14.30 27.77
N VAL A 25 12.88 -13.78 28.06
CA VAL A 25 12.47 -13.36 29.39
C VAL A 25 11.48 -14.37 29.97
N ALA A 26 11.71 -14.76 31.22
CA ALA A 26 10.87 -15.74 31.96
C ALA A 26 10.64 -17.07 31.20
N HIS A 27 11.61 -17.52 30.40
CA HIS A 27 11.56 -18.73 29.57
C HIS A 27 10.38 -18.81 28.57
N THR A 28 9.62 -17.72 28.41
CA THR A 28 8.38 -17.71 27.61
C THR A 28 8.42 -16.65 26.50
N PHE A 29 8.86 -15.44 26.81
CA PHE A 29 8.85 -14.32 25.86
C PHE A 29 10.18 -14.18 25.14
N VAL A 30 10.14 -14.30 23.82
CA VAL A 30 11.29 -14.09 22.94
C VAL A 30 11.14 -12.75 22.21
N TYR A 31 12.17 -11.91 22.22
CA TYR A 31 12.21 -10.65 21.51
C TYR A 31 13.67 -10.28 21.19
N ALA A 32 13.85 -9.33 20.26
CA ALA A 32 15.18 -8.83 19.87
C ALA A 32 15.31 -7.34 20.25
N PRO A 33 15.79 -7.02 21.50
CA PRO A 33 15.66 -5.66 22.05
C PRO A 33 16.20 -4.56 21.16
N ALA A 34 17.39 -4.75 20.59
CA ALA A 34 18.00 -3.74 19.73
C ALA A 34 17.22 -3.54 18.41
N TYR A 35 16.75 -4.63 17.80
CA TYR A 35 16.01 -4.58 16.56
C TYR A 35 14.59 -4.02 16.77
N ASP A 36 13.89 -4.51 17.79
CA ASP A 36 12.52 -4.09 18.11
C ASP A 36 12.48 -2.61 18.51
N MET A 37 13.51 -2.13 19.24
CA MET A 37 13.64 -0.72 19.60
C MET A 37 13.88 0.15 18.36
N ALA A 38 14.79 -0.27 17.47
CA ALA A 38 15.05 0.45 16.21
C ALA A 38 13.79 0.49 15.33
N THR A 39 13.03 -0.62 15.28
CA THR A 39 11.75 -0.70 14.58
C THR A 39 10.72 0.27 15.16
N CYS A 40 10.59 0.30 16.48
CA CYS A 40 9.67 1.20 17.19
C CYS A 40 9.97 2.67 16.88
N LEU A 41 11.25 3.07 16.94
CA LEU A 41 11.68 4.41 16.59
C LEU A 41 11.38 4.76 15.13
N ALA A 42 11.62 3.83 14.21
CA ALA A 42 11.31 4.02 12.79
C ALA A 42 9.81 4.12 12.54
N MET A 43 8.96 3.38 13.26
CA MET A 43 7.50 3.49 13.17
C MET A 43 6.98 4.87 13.58
N PHE A 44 7.58 5.52 14.58
CA PHE A 44 7.16 6.87 14.99
C PHE A 44 7.29 7.90 13.87
N THR A 45 8.22 7.70 12.93
CA THR A 45 8.36 8.59 11.76
C THR A 45 7.12 8.57 10.88
N ASN A 46 6.44 7.42 10.79
CA ASN A 46 5.25 7.25 9.96
C ASN A 46 3.98 7.78 10.62
N LEU A 47 3.91 7.77 11.95
CA LEU A 47 2.69 8.16 12.67
C LEU A 47 2.24 9.59 12.31
N SER A 48 3.16 10.54 12.38
CA SER A 48 2.88 11.96 12.06
C SER A 48 2.40 12.14 10.63
N SER A 49 3.04 11.45 9.68
CA SER A 49 2.70 11.54 8.26
C SER A 49 1.38 10.87 7.92
N THR A 50 1.05 9.77 8.60
CA THR A 50 -0.25 9.10 8.45
C THR A 50 -1.40 10.02 8.87
N ILE A 51 -1.24 10.76 9.97
CA ILE A 51 -2.24 11.73 10.42
C ILE A 51 -2.42 12.86 9.39
N ILE A 52 -1.32 13.39 8.85
CA ILE A 52 -1.37 14.42 7.80
C ILE A 52 -2.02 13.89 6.53
N PHE A 53 -1.71 12.64 6.15
CA PHE A 53 -2.30 11.98 4.99
C PHE A 53 -3.82 11.88 5.12
N ILE A 54 -4.32 11.29 6.22
CA ILE A 54 -5.75 11.10 6.45
C ILE A 54 -6.47 12.44 6.46
N SER A 55 -5.94 13.44 7.18
CA SER A 55 -6.63 14.72 7.38
C SER A 55 -6.63 15.64 6.15
N ARG A 56 -5.65 15.54 5.27
CA ARG A 56 -5.53 16.43 4.10
C ARG A 56 -5.84 15.74 2.78
N VAL A 57 -5.15 14.65 2.51
CA VAL A 57 -5.20 14.02 1.19
C VAL A 57 -6.50 13.28 1.00
N GLU A 58 -6.90 12.52 2.00
CA GLU A 58 -8.11 11.72 1.92
C GLU A 58 -9.36 12.60 1.75
N MET A 59 -9.47 13.71 2.51
CA MET A 59 -10.60 14.63 2.37
C MET A 59 -10.64 15.32 1.00
N HIS A 60 -9.51 15.90 0.54
CA HIS A 60 -9.46 16.58 -0.76
C HIS A 60 -9.65 15.62 -1.94
N PHE A 61 -9.13 14.41 -1.83
CA PHE A 61 -9.33 13.40 -2.86
C PHE A 61 -10.80 12.97 -2.92
N HIS A 62 -11.45 12.77 -1.79
CA HIS A 62 -12.86 12.39 -1.73
C HIS A 62 -13.77 13.41 -2.42
N GLU A 63 -13.55 14.71 -2.21
CA GLU A 63 -14.29 15.77 -2.91
C GLU A 63 -14.15 15.68 -4.43
N ARG A 64 -12.93 15.45 -4.94
CA ARG A 64 -12.66 15.33 -6.38
C ARG A 64 -13.23 14.05 -6.97
N TYR A 65 -13.14 12.95 -6.22
CA TYR A 65 -13.76 11.69 -6.62
C TYR A 65 -15.28 11.81 -6.70
N LYS A 66 -15.92 12.50 -5.76
CA LYS A 66 -17.35 12.80 -5.78
C LYS A 66 -17.73 13.63 -7.01
N ALA A 67 -16.99 14.69 -7.30
CA ALA A 67 -17.22 15.54 -8.47
C ALA A 67 -17.07 14.74 -9.81
N TYR A 68 -16.14 13.80 -9.86
CA TYR A 68 -16.02 12.90 -11.01
C TYR A 68 -17.24 11.96 -11.12
N SER A 69 -17.68 11.37 -10.01
CA SER A 69 -18.85 10.48 -9.99
C SER A 69 -20.13 11.22 -10.43
N GLU A 70 -20.31 12.45 -9.99
CA GLU A 70 -21.44 13.32 -10.40
C GLU A 70 -21.38 13.64 -11.91
N ALA A 71 -20.19 13.95 -12.44
CA ALA A 71 -19.99 14.21 -13.86
C ALA A 71 -20.32 12.99 -14.74
N VAL A 72 -20.07 11.77 -14.26
CA VAL A 72 -20.41 10.54 -14.98
C VAL A 72 -21.92 10.30 -15.06
N ILE A 73 -22.70 10.71 -14.05
CA ILE A 73 -24.15 10.49 -14.00
C ILE A 73 -24.91 11.40 -14.99
N GLY A 74 -24.44 12.63 -15.21
CA GLY A 74 -25.18 13.60 -16.01
C GLY A 74 -24.37 14.50 -16.95
N GLY A 75 -23.03 14.31 -17.02
CA GLY A 75 -22.14 15.15 -17.79
C GLY A 75 -21.94 14.70 -19.24
N ARG A 76 -21.42 15.63 -20.07
CA ARG A 76 -20.93 15.32 -21.41
C ARG A 76 -19.58 14.60 -21.31
N TRP A 77 -19.20 13.88 -22.35
CA TRP A 77 -17.90 13.19 -22.43
C TRP A 77 -16.69 14.09 -22.09
N GLU A 78 -16.71 15.34 -22.53
CA GLU A 78 -15.67 16.31 -22.22
C GLU A 78 -15.62 16.67 -20.74
N ASP A 79 -16.78 16.79 -20.08
CA ASP A 79 -16.88 17.10 -18.64
C ASP A 79 -16.35 15.93 -17.80
N ILE A 80 -16.67 14.70 -18.18
CA ILE A 80 -16.19 13.48 -17.54
C ILE A 80 -14.66 13.38 -17.64
N ASN A 81 -14.11 13.57 -18.86
CA ASN A 81 -12.68 13.49 -19.09
C ASN A 81 -11.91 14.62 -18.37
N ASN A 82 -12.47 15.83 -18.34
CA ASN A 82 -11.90 16.95 -17.59
C ASN A 82 -11.92 16.71 -16.08
N ALA A 83 -13.01 16.20 -15.54
CA ALA A 83 -13.12 15.84 -14.11
C ALA A 83 -12.12 14.76 -13.74
N LYS A 84 -11.99 13.68 -14.56
CA LYS A 84 -11.02 12.61 -14.41
C LYS A 84 -9.58 13.14 -14.37
N ASN A 85 -9.21 13.96 -15.37
CA ASN A 85 -7.87 14.52 -15.46
C ASN A 85 -7.54 15.47 -14.29
N ARG A 86 -8.52 16.23 -13.81
CA ARG A 86 -8.36 17.08 -12.62
C ARG A 86 -8.13 16.25 -11.37
N MET A 87 -8.91 15.17 -11.20
CA MET A 87 -8.78 14.26 -10.06
C MET A 87 -7.39 13.61 -10.02
N PHE A 88 -6.89 13.06 -11.14
CA PHE A 88 -5.56 12.43 -11.16
C PHE A 88 -4.41 13.43 -11.02
N ARG A 89 -4.53 14.65 -11.58
CA ARG A 89 -3.54 15.71 -11.32
C ARG A 89 -3.50 16.11 -9.85
N GLN A 90 -4.65 16.25 -9.22
CA GLN A 90 -4.73 16.53 -7.79
C GLN A 90 -4.08 15.41 -6.99
N LEU A 91 -4.41 14.15 -7.29
CA LEU A 91 -3.84 12.97 -6.67
C LEU A 91 -2.30 12.97 -6.76
N ALA A 92 -1.76 13.17 -7.97
CA ALA A 92 -0.31 13.20 -8.17
C ALA A 92 0.36 14.36 -7.40
N SER A 93 -0.27 15.54 -7.37
CA SER A 93 0.21 16.70 -6.63
C SER A 93 0.23 16.43 -5.13
N GLU A 94 -0.84 15.86 -4.58
CA GLU A 94 -0.93 15.54 -3.15
C GLU A 94 0.05 14.44 -2.76
N LEU A 95 0.21 13.39 -3.57
CA LEU A 95 1.22 12.35 -3.33
C LEU A 95 2.64 12.95 -3.31
N MET A 96 2.97 13.85 -4.25
CA MET A 96 4.28 14.49 -4.27
C MET A 96 4.50 15.39 -3.04
N ASN A 97 3.49 16.10 -2.59
CA ASN A 97 3.56 16.88 -1.36
C ASN A 97 3.77 15.98 -0.13
N LEU A 98 3.10 14.83 -0.08
CA LEU A 98 3.29 13.85 0.99
C LEU A 98 4.72 13.30 1.02
N VAL A 99 5.26 12.91 -0.14
CA VAL A 99 6.65 12.43 -0.24
C VAL A 99 7.61 13.49 0.34
N ARG A 100 7.40 14.76 -0.01
CA ARG A 100 8.22 15.87 0.47
C ARG A 100 8.12 16.04 1.99
N ILE A 101 6.89 16.06 2.52
CA ILE A 101 6.65 16.21 3.96
C ILE A 101 7.24 15.02 4.73
N GLN A 102 6.97 13.80 4.25
CA GLN A 102 7.50 12.59 4.89
C GLN A 102 9.02 12.56 4.88
N PHE A 103 9.65 12.97 3.79
CA PHE A 103 11.10 13.05 3.72
C PHE A 103 11.67 14.01 4.77
N ILE A 104 11.10 15.22 4.88
CA ILE A 104 11.52 16.20 5.88
C ILE A 104 11.35 15.65 7.30
N VAL A 105 10.18 15.07 7.61
CA VAL A 105 9.90 14.47 8.93
C VAL A 105 10.89 13.35 9.24
N SER A 106 11.16 12.45 8.28
CA SER A 106 12.09 11.34 8.47
C SER A 106 13.51 11.84 8.74
N VAL A 107 13.99 12.86 8.01
CA VAL A 107 15.33 13.44 8.21
C VAL A 107 15.42 14.14 9.56
N VAL A 108 14.43 14.95 9.94
CA VAL A 108 14.41 15.65 11.23
C VAL A 108 14.41 14.66 12.39
N LEU A 109 13.57 13.64 12.35
CA LEU A 109 13.51 12.63 13.40
C LEU A 109 14.78 11.78 13.45
N TYR A 110 15.38 11.48 12.30
CA TYR A 110 16.68 10.81 12.25
C TYR A 110 17.76 11.62 12.96
N LEU A 111 17.87 12.92 12.67
CA LEU A 111 18.83 13.81 13.33
C LEU A 111 18.58 13.91 14.84
N LEU A 112 17.31 14.03 15.25
CA LEU A 112 16.96 14.03 16.68
C LEU A 112 17.37 12.72 17.35
N CYS A 113 17.13 11.58 16.73
CA CYS A 113 17.53 10.27 17.25
C CYS A 113 19.07 10.19 17.40
N VAL A 114 19.84 10.62 16.40
CA VAL A 114 21.32 10.61 16.46
C VAL A 114 21.85 11.45 17.61
N ILE A 115 21.19 12.57 17.93
CA ILE A 115 21.65 13.47 19.00
C ILE A 115 21.22 12.96 20.38
N PHE A 116 19.97 12.50 20.55
CA PHE A 116 19.41 12.21 21.86
C PHE A 116 19.60 10.77 22.33
N LEU A 117 19.57 9.77 21.43
CA LEU A 117 19.64 8.36 21.82
C LEU A 117 20.93 7.96 22.56
N PRO A 118 22.13 8.42 22.14
CA PRO A 118 23.36 8.11 22.88
C PRO A 118 23.31 8.59 24.33
N GLY A 119 22.73 9.78 24.57
CA GLY A 119 22.55 10.34 25.91
C GLY A 119 21.55 9.56 26.80
N MET A 120 20.65 8.82 26.18
CA MET A 120 19.68 7.97 26.89
C MET A 120 20.19 6.54 27.13
N GLY A 121 21.44 6.23 26.74
CA GLY A 121 22.06 4.92 26.97
C GLY A 121 21.65 3.82 25.99
N PHE A 122 21.07 4.17 24.81
CA PHE A 122 20.78 3.18 23.79
C PHE A 122 22.06 2.60 23.17
N SER A 123 22.01 1.28 22.88
CA SER A 123 23.15 0.58 22.30
C SER A 123 23.52 1.11 20.92
N GLY A 124 24.83 1.08 20.58
CA GLY A 124 25.30 1.46 19.25
C GLY A 124 24.67 0.64 18.12
N LEU A 125 24.23 -0.60 18.40
CA LEU A 125 23.54 -1.47 17.46
C LEU A 125 22.19 -0.89 17.02
N VAL A 126 21.40 -0.30 17.94
CA VAL A 126 20.14 0.40 17.59
C VAL A 126 20.41 1.51 16.58
N MET A 127 21.48 2.28 16.77
CA MET A 127 21.85 3.38 15.87
C MET A 127 22.31 2.91 14.50
N GLN A 128 22.90 1.72 14.41
CA GLN A 128 23.33 1.13 13.14
C GLN A 128 22.14 0.59 12.32
N ILE A 129 21.17 -0.03 12.98
CA ILE A 129 19.99 -0.63 12.33
C ILE A 129 18.95 0.44 11.93
N TYR A 130 18.78 1.47 12.77
CA TYR A 130 17.71 2.48 12.63
C TYR A 130 17.65 3.18 11.26
N PRO A 131 18.76 3.65 10.62
CA PRO A 131 18.68 4.35 9.34
C PRO A 131 18.07 3.50 8.21
N CYS A 132 18.44 2.23 8.16
CA CYS A 132 17.92 1.30 7.15
C CYS A 132 16.41 1.04 7.36
N LEU A 133 15.98 0.84 8.60
CA LEU A 133 14.55 0.70 8.92
C LEU A 133 13.79 1.99 8.65
N ALA A 134 14.32 3.16 8.96
CA ALA A 134 13.68 4.45 8.68
C ALA A 134 13.45 4.64 7.17
N ALA A 135 14.42 4.26 6.33
CA ALA A 135 14.24 4.25 4.88
C ALA A 135 13.14 3.25 4.44
N GLY A 136 13.10 2.07 5.04
CA GLY A 136 12.05 1.07 4.80
C GLY A 136 10.66 1.61 5.15
N TYR A 137 10.50 2.22 6.31
CA TYR A 137 9.25 2.83 6.75
C TYR A 137 8.84 4.03 5.90
N PHE A 138 9.80 4.80 5.39
CA PHE A 138 9.50 5.86 4.42
C PHE A 138 8.84 5.31 3.16
N ILE A 139 9.39 4.27 2.54
CA ILE A 139 8.82 3.63 1.35
C ILE A 139 7.50 2.95 1.70
N LEU A 140 7.42 2.31 2.85
CA LEU A 140 6.19 1.67 3.35
C LEU A 140 5.03 2.67 3.46
N PHE A 141 5.29 3.90 3.88
CA PHE A 141 4.26 4.94 3.92
C PHE A 141 3.70 5.26 2.53
N LEU A 142 4.56 5.31 1.49
CA LEU A 142 4.11 5.52 0.11
C LEU A 142 3.26 4.34 -0.39
N LEU A 143 3.69 3.12 -0.10
CA LEU A 143 2.92 1.91 -0.39
C LEU A 143 1.55 1.93 0.31
N TYR A 144 1.48 2.36 1.56
CA TYR A 144 0.23 2.49 2.30
C TYR A 144 -0.73 3.49 1.63
N ALA A 145 -0.20 4.64 1.19
CA ALA A 145 -0.98 5.63 0.45
C ALA A 145 -1.55 5.05 -0.85
N GLU A 146 -0.76 4.29 -1.62
CA GLU A 146 -1.23 3.61 -2.83
C GLU A 146 -2.32 2.58 -2.55
N LEU A 147 -2.20 1.80 -1.48
CA LEU A 147 -3.23 0.84 -1.09
C LEU A 147 -4.57 1.53 -0.80
N ILE A 148 -4.55 2.67 -0.12
CA ILE A 148 -5.77 3.45 0.14
C ILE A 148 -6.40 3.91 -1.18
N PHE A 149 -5.61 4.41 -2.14
CA PHE A 149 -6.16 4.81 -3.44
C PHE A 149 -6.70 3.64 -4.25
N LEU A 150 -6.06 2.47 -4.21
CA LEU A 150 -6.60 1.26 -4.84
C LEU A 150 -7.95 0.86 -4.22
N TYR A 151 -8.14 1.05 -2.91
CA TYR A 151 -9.44 0.86 -2.26
C TYR A 151 -10.49 1.87 -2.72
N TYR A 152 -10.13 3.15 -2.86
CA TYR A 152 -11.04 4.16 -3.40
C TYR A 152 -11.51 3.83 -4.82
N PHE A 153 -10.63 3.29 -5.64
CA PHE A 153 -10.97 2.83 -6.99
C PHE A 153 -11.61 1.45 -7.05
N ASN A 154 -11.92 0.85 -5.89
CA ASN A 154 -12.50 -0.49 -5.76
C ASN A 154 -11.68 -1.60 -6.46
N ASP A 155 -10.36 -1.40 -6.61
CA ASP A 155 -9.46 -2.42 -7.15
C ASP A 155 -8.91 -3.32 -6.04
N MET A 156 -9.79 -4.21 -5.53
CA MET A 156 -9.43 -5.15 -4.47
C MET A 156 -8.37 -6.17 -4.91
N THR A 157 -8.35 -6.52 -6.19
CA THR A 157 -7.36 -7.45 -6.74
C THR A 157 -5.97 -6.82 -6.82
N GLY A 158 -5.90 -5.55 -7.23
CA GLY A 158 -4.66 -4.78 -7.23
C GLY A 158 -4.11 -4.59 -5.82
N ALA A 159 -4.97 -4.20 -4.88
CA ALA A 159 -4.60 -4.05 -3.47
C ALA A 159 -4.11 -5.38 -2.85
N LEU A 160 -4.76 -6.51 -3.17
CA LEU A 160 -4.33 -7.82 -2.69
C LEU A 160 -2.95 -8.19 -3.26
N LEU A 161 -2.74 -8.02 -4.57
CA LEU A 161 -1.46 -8.31 -5.22
C LEU A 161 -0.32 -7.48 -4.62
N THR A 162 -0.55 -6.19 -4.41
CA THR A 162 0.40 -5.27 -3.77
C THR A 162 0.77 -5.76 -2.36
N ALA A 163 -0.21 -6.13 -1.54
CA ALA A 163 0.03 -6.63 -0.19
C ALA A 163 0.75 -7.98 -0.16
N VAL A 164 0.46 -8.88 -1.11
CA VAL A 164 1.19 -10.17 -1.26
C VAL A 164 2.65 -9.92 -1.63
N CYS A 165 2.91 -9.08 -2.63
CA CYS A 165 4.26 -8.75 -3.06
C CYS A 165 5.07 -8.08 -1.95
N PHE A 166 4.44 -7.18 -1.17
CA PHE A 166 5.06 -6.58 0.01
C PHE A 166 5.42 -7.63 1.06
N CYS A 167 4.47 -8.48 1.44
CA CYS A 167 4.67 -9.51 2.46
C CYS A 167 5.77 -10.50 2.07
N LEU A 168 5.73 -11.03 0.86
CA LEU A 168 6.74 -11.97 0.35
C LEU A 168 8.10 -11.28 0.18
N GLY A 169 8.12 -10.06 -0.35
CA GLY A 169 9.35 -9.28 -0.49
C GLY A 169 10.02 -9.00 0.84
N THR A 170 9.24 -8.64 1.88
CA THR A 170 9.75 -8.44 3.24
C THR A 170 10.25 -9.75 3.83
N PHE A 171 9.53 -10.86 3.66
CA PHE A 171 9.93 -12.17 4.16
C PHE A 171 11.27 -12.62 3.57
N PHE A 172 11.36 -12.72 2.25
CA PHE A 172 12.60 -13.17 1.59
C PHE A 172 13.73 -12.16 1.75
N GLY A 173 13.43 -10.87 1.67
CA GLY A 173 14.40 -9.80 1.89
C GLY A 173 15.01 -9.86 3.29
N THR A 174 14.21 -10.15 4.32
CA THR A 174 14.71 -10.28 5.69
C THR A 174 15.53 -11.55 5.88
N LEU A 175 15.14 -12.68 5.28
CA LEU A 175 15.95 -13.89 5.28
C LEU A 175 17.34 -13.68 4.67
N PHE A 176 17.42 -12.86 3.65
CA PHE A 176 18.69 -12.46 3.05
C PHE A 176 19.45 -11.45 3.94
N SER A 177 18.75 -10.44 4.46
CA SER A 177 19.30 -9.38 5.27
C SER A 177 20.00 -9.87 6.56
N LYS A 178 19.47 -10.92 7.19
CA LYS A 178 20.06 -11.51 8.41
C LYS A 178 21.49 -12.07 8.22
N GLN A 179 21.90 -12.29 6.97
CA GLN A 179 23.26 -12.77 6.62
C GLN A 179 24.23 -11.63 6.35
N LEU A 180 23.73 -10.39 6.30
CA LEU A 180 24.50 -9.18 6.03
C LEU A 180 24.98 -8.56 7.34
N PRO A 181 25.94 -7.61 7.28
CA PRO A 181 26.34 -6.82 8.44
C PRO A 181 25.14 -6.06 9.08
N ASP A 182 25.26 -5.75 10.36
CA ASP A 182 24.21 -5.17 11.21
C ASP A 182 23.52 -3.94 10.62
N ILE A 183 24.25 -3.11 9.89
CA ILE A 183 23.75 -1.91 9.20
C ILE A 183 22.62 -2.26 8.22
N TRP A 184 22.63 -3.47 7.64
CA TRP A 184 21.69 -3.91 6.63
C TRP A 184 20.51 -4.72 7.18
N TYR A 185 20.37 -4.88 8.48
CA TYR A 185 19.28 -5.67 9.08
C TYR A 185 17.88 -5.15 8.74
N GLY A 186 17.74 -3.85 8.46
CA GLY A 186 16.48 -3.26 7.95
C GLY A 186 16.22 -3.47 6.46
N ALA A 187 17.17 -3.99 5.67
CA ALA A 187 17.07 -4.07 4.20
C ALA A 187 15.91 -4.96 3.73
N GLY A 188 15.49 -5.93 4.53
CA GLY A 188 14.33 -6.76 4.22
C GLY A 188 13.05 -5.96 4.10
N LEU A 189 12.82 -5.01 5.02
CA LEU A 189 11.68 -4.10 4.95
C LEU A 189 11.79 -3.14 3.77
N VAL A 190 13.00 -2.61 3.48
CA VAL A 190 13.24 -1.74 2.32
C VAL A 190 12.89 -2.45 1.02
N MET A 191 13.39 -3.68 0.83
CA MET A 191 13.13 -4.48 -0.37
C MET A 191 11.63 -4.80 -0.52
N GLY A 192 11.01 -5.27 0.55
CA GLY A 192 9.58 -5.60 0.54
C GLY A 192 8.71 -4.39 0.23
N SER A 193 8.95 -3.27 0.89
CA SER A 193 8.24 -2.01 0.66
C SER A 193 8.44 -1.50 -0.76
N PHE A 194 9.64 -1.59 -1.31
CA PHE A 194 9.95 -1.18 -2.67
C PHE A 194 9.25 -2.05 -3.72
N PHE A 195 9.27 -3.39 -3.55
CA PHE A 195 8.54 -4.29 -4.45
C PHE A 195 7.03 -4.06 -4.39
N GLY A 196 6.48 -3.94 -3.18
CA GLY A 196 5.07 -3.65 -3.00
C GLY A 196 4.68 -2.31 -3.64
N PHE A 197 5.43 -1.24 -3.37
CA PHE A 197 5.24 0.08 -3.98
C PHE A 197 5.29 0.03 -5.51
N THR A 198 6.26 -0.68 -6.08
CA THR A 198 6.39 -0.81 -7.54
C THR A 198 5.15 -1.46 -8.16
N VAL A 199 4.66 -2.54 -7.55
CA VAL A 199 3.44 -3.24 -8.02
C VAL A 199 2.21 -2.34 -7.87
N GLY A 200 2.05 -1.67 -6.73
CA GLY A 200 0.98 -0.72 -6.47
C GLY A 200 0.95 0.42 -7.47
N TYR A 201 2.11 1.02 -7.75
CA TYR A 201 2.25 2.09 -8.73
C TYR A 201 1.82 1.67 -10.14
N PHE A 202 2.31 0.51 -10.64
CA PHE A 202 1.91 0.01 -11.94
C PHE A 202 0.41 -0.30 -12.01
N ARG A 203 -0.14 -0.82 -10.93
CA ARG A 203 -1.57 -1.11 -10.84
C ARG A 203 -2.41 0.17 -10.84
N LEU A 204 -2.00 1.19 -10.08
CA LEU A 204 -2.66 2.48 -10.04
C LEU A 204 -2.64 3.18 -11.42
N ARG A 205 -1.51 3.09 -12.14
CA ARG A 205 -1.40 3.58 -13.53
C ARG A 205 -2.29 2.82 -14.50
N TRP A 206 -2.45 1.53 -14.30
CA TRP A 206 -3.39 0.73 -15.10
C TRP A 206 -4.83 1.16 -14.83
N VAL A 207 -5.21 1.36 -13.58
CA VAL A 207 -6.54 1.84 -13.17
C VAL A 207 -6.80 3.23 -13.78
N GLU A 208 -5.84 4.15 -13.74
CA GLU A 208 -5.95 5.48 -14.36
C GLU A 208 -6.35 5.40 -15.84
N ARG A 209 -5.72 4.49 -16.59
CA ARG A 209 -5.99 4.32 -18.03
C ARG A 209 -7.33 3.65 -18.33
N HIS A 210 -7.80 2.77 -17.45
CA HIS A 210 -9.00 1.97 -17.67
C HIS A 210 -10.13 2.30 -16.68
N MET A 211 -10.06 3.46 -16.02
CA MET A 211 -10.93 3.84 -14.92
C MET A 211 -12.41 3.77 -15.30
N ASP A 212 -12.78 4.26 -16.49
CA ASP A 212 -14.18 4.32 -16.92
C ASP A 212 -14.80 2.92 -17.04
N VAL A 213 -14.01 1.96 -17.53
CA VAL A 213 -14.44 0.55 -17.64
C VAL A 213 -14.37 -0.14 -16.28
N HIS A 214 -13.33 0.14 -15.51
CA HIS A 214 -13.08 -0.56 -14.23
C HIS A 214 -14.12 -0.20 -13.17
N ILE A 215 -14.46 1.07 -13.03
CA ILE A 215 -15.39 1.53 -11.98
C ILE A 215 -16.86 1.32 -12.38
N PHE A 216 -17.21 1.61 -13.63
CA PHE A 216 -18.62 1.64 -14.05
C PHE A 216 -19.09 0.39 -14.77
N CYS A 217 -18.21 -0.41 -15.38
CA CYS A 217 -18.57 -1.62 -16.10
C CYS A 217 -18.38 -2.92 -15.28
N GLN A 218 -17.79 -2.87 -14.10
CA GLN A 218 -17.67 -4.03 -13.20
C GLN A 218 -18.89 -4.21 -12.27
N GLY A 219 -19.86 -3.30 -12.28
CA GLY A 219 -21.11 -3.47 -11.55
C GLY A 219 -21.89 -4.68 -12.07
N GLU A 220 -22.57 -5.42 -11.17
CA GLU A 220 -23.39 -6.60 -11.53
C GLU A 220 -24.50 -6.28 -12.53
N LEU A 221 -24.90 -5.02 -12.66
CA LEU A 221 -25.90 -4.55 -13.63
C LEU A 221 -25.47 -4.77 -15.09
N PHE A 222 -24.19 -4.88 -15.39
CA PHE A 222 -23.66 -5.09 -16.75
C PHE A 222 -23.11 -6.50 -16.99
N LYS A 223 -23.22 -7.43 -16.05
CA LYS A 223 -23.15 -8.85 -16.38
C LYS A 223 -24.40 -9.22 -17.17
N ILE A 224 -24.49 -8.76 -18.41
CA ILE A 224 -25.33 -9.40 -19.42
C ILE A 224 -24.85 -10.85 -19.40
N LYS A 225 -25.64 -11.74 -18.76
CA LYS A 225 -25.54 -13.16 -19.02
C LYS A 225 -25.51 -13.25 -20.54
N ARG A 226 -24.38 -13.61 -21.14
CA ARG A 226 -24.34 -14.03 -22.53
C ARG A 226 -25.37 -15.14 -22.61
N GLY A 227 -26.60 -14.72 -22.97
CA GLY A 227 -27.75 -15.57 -23.01
C GLY A 227 -27.40 -16.72 -23.92
N ARG A 228 -27.64 -17.94 -23.46
CA ARG A 228 -27.80 -19.10 -24.29
C ARG A 228 -28.36 -18.64 -25.62
N LYS A 229 -27.61 -18.80 -26.72
CA LYS A 229 -28.17 -18.67 -28.07
C LYS A 229 -29.46 -19.45 -28.08
N PRO A 230 -30.61 -18.85 -28.44
CA PRO A 230 -31.83 -19.60 -28.54
C PRO A 230 -31.56 -20.73 -29.52
N SER A 231 -31.78 -21.97 -29.04
CA SER A 231 -31.66 -23.16 -29.88
C SER A 231 -32.61 -22.98 -31.04
N ALA A 232 -32.11 -23.03 -32.27
CA ALA A 232 -32.87 -22.91 -33.51
C ALA A 232 -33.99 -23.97 -33.68
N LYS A 233 -34.21 -24.83 -32.67
CA LYS A 233 -35.24 -25.87 -32.68
C LYS A 233 -36.60 -25.44 -32.15
N SER A 234 -36.85 -24.22 -31.75
CA SER A 234 -38.15 -23.81 -31.21
C SER A 234 -39.06 -23.04 -32.20
N TYR A 235 -38.60 -22.77 -33.43
CA TYR A 235 -39.39 -22.04 -34.42
C TYR A 235 -40.25 -22.95 -35.30
N ASP A 236 -39.95 -24.25 -35.41
CA ASP A 236 -40.65 -25.19 -36.31
C ASP A 236 -41.89 -25.82 -35.69
N ARG A 237 -42.31 -25.44 -34.47
CA ARG A 237 -43.45 -26.04 -33.79
C ARG A 237 -44.71 -25.16 -33.72
N LYS A 238 -44.72 -24.00 -34.35
CA LYS A 238 -45.91 -23.11 -34.33
C LYS A 238 -46.64 -22.94 -35.66
N GLU A 239 -46.17 -23.54 -36.75
CA GLU A 239 -46.90 -23.50 -38.06
C GLU A 239 -47.70 -24.75 -38.36
N GLY A 240 -47.81 -25.70 -37.45
CA GLY A 240 -48.52 -26.97 -37.66
C GLY A 240 -49.98 -27.07 -37.11
N ILE A 241 -50.57 -25.92 -36.68
CA ILE A 241 -51.95 -25.93 -36.20
C ILE A 241 -52.74 -24.80 -36.86
N LYS A 242 -53.02 -24.94 -38.14
CA LYS A 242 -54.18 -24.36 -38.87
C LYS A 242 -54.24 -25.01 -40.24
N ALA A 243 -54.92 -26.16 -40.29
CA ALA A 243 -55.60 -26.67 -41.41
C ALA A 243 -56.78 -27.54 -40.88
#